data_c1fd424e5817848e930a988edfac6f7c
#
_entry.id   c1fd424e5817848e930a988edfac6f7c
#
_cell.length_a   1.000
_cell.length_b   1.000
_cell.length_c   1.000
_cell.angle_alpha   90.00
_cell.angle_beta   90.00
_cell.angle_gamma   90.00
#
_symmetry.space_group_name_H-M   'P 1'
#
loop_
_entity.id
_entity.type
_entity.pdbx_description
1 polymer ?
#
loop_
_entity_poly.entity_id
_entity_poly.type
_entity_poly.pdbx_seq_one_letter_code
_entity_poly.pdbx_strand_id
1 'polypeptide(L)'
;MDRTSNDIAVMMLKQMGAFSIKTSPAKVTIVKFLIQDEEHLTEHPERSLKLTYVFEARDGESTYLSRVAPYPMVLGLFFDEQDVLDYIGKDLAKFRRACTSSQFGKFISLSEDISHFNRELEHLFLERRTSDESLQYLDSNVNKLQEALDQIKEESPLTIEKL
;
A
#
# COMPACT_ATOMS: atom_id res chain seq x y z
N MET A 1 13.28 -15.04 24.67
CA MET A 1 13.63 -14.67 23.33
C MET A 1 12.55 -13.89 22.67
N ASP A 2 12.67 -12.93 22.01
CA ASP A 2 13.33 -11.65 22.10
C ASP A 2 12.30 -10.55 22.33
N ARG A 3 12.00 -10.29 23.60
CA ARG A 3 11.21 -9.09 23.95
C ARG A 3 11.90 -7.82 23.44
N THR A 4 13.23 -7.84 23.34
CA THR A 4 14.04 -6.68 22.96
C THR A 4 13.86 -6.27 21.50
N SER A 5 13.77 -7.19 20.55
CA SER A 5 13.61 -6.85 19.12
C SER A 5 12.24 -6.25 18.85
N ASN A 6 11.18 -6.89 19.37
CA ASN A 6 9.82 -6.38 19.23
C ASN A 6 9.63 -5.00 19.90
N ASP A 7 10.29 -4.75 21.01
CA ASP A 7 10.24 -3.46 21.70
C ASP A 7 10.91 -2.34 20.89
N ILE A 8 12.00 -2.64 20.19
CA ILE A 8 12.69 -1.69 19.31
C ILE A 8 11.81 -1.35 18.09
N ALA A 9 11.23 -2.36 17.44
CA ALA A 9 10.35 -2.13 16.30
C ALA A 9 9.12 -1.28 16.67
N VAL A 10 8.50 -1.57 17.80
CA VAL A 10 7.39 -0.77 18.33
C VAL A 10 7.82 0.68 18.59
N MET A 11 9.00 0.89 19.14
CA MET A 11 9.54 2.23 19.39
C MET A 11 9.77 2.99 18.08
N MET A 12 10.38 2.38 17.08
CA MET A 12 10.62 2.98 15.77
C MET A 12 9.31 3.34 15.06
N LEU A 13 8.32 2.45 15.07
CA LEU A 13 7.00 2.71 14.50
C LEU A 13 6.30 3.90 15.18
N LYS A 14 6.41 4.03 16.51
CA LYS A 14 5.91 5.20 17.23
C LYS A 14 6.62 6.49 16.84
N GLN A 15 7.94 6.45 16.67
CA GLN A 15 8.72 7.60 16.21
C GLN A 15 8.33 8.03 14.78
N MET A 16 7.96 7.08 13.93
CA MET A 16 7.42 7.38 12.60
C MET A 16 6.00 7.98 12.61
N GLY A 17 5.35 8.02 13.76
CA GLY A 17 4.01 8.61 13.95
C GLY A 17 2.87 7.59 13.88
N ALA A 18 3.13 6.31 14.16
CA ALA A 18 2.06 5.32 14.25
C ALA A 18 1.11 5.64 15.42
N PHE A 19 -0.18 5.80 15.13
CA PHE A 19 -1.20 6.03 16.17
C PHE A 19 -1.77 4.72 16.73
N SER A 20 -1.59 3.60 16.07
CA SER A 20 -2.03 2.29 16.54
C SER A 20 -1.05 1.21 16.10
N ILE A 21 -0.58 0.42 17.04
CA ILE A 21 0.26 -0.76 16.81
C ILE A 21 -0.37 -1.91 17.60
N LYS A 22 -0.62 -3.04 16.93
CA LYS A 22 -1.13 -4.27 17.54
C LYS A 22 -0.29 -5.42 17.07
N THR A 23 0.33 -6.14 18.00
CA THR A 23 1.07 -7.37 17.72
C THR A 23 0.34 -8.54 18.36
N SER A 24 0.09 -9.57 17.58
CA SER A 24 -0.52 -10.82 18.06
C SER A 24 0.55 -11.77 18.63
N PRO A 25 0.15 -12.78 19.43
CA PRO A 25 1.06 -13.84 19.87
C PRO A 25 1.70 -14.63 18.70
N ALA A 26 1.07 -14.64 17.53
CA ALA A 26 1.59 -15.23 16.29
C ALA A 26 2.57 -14.30 15.54
N LYS A 27 3.08 -13.24 16.19
CA LYS A 27 4.02 -12.25 15.62
C LYS A 27 3.51 -11.48 14.40
N VAL A 28 2.19 -11.44 14.19
CA VAL A 28 1.57 -10.56 13.20
C VAL A 28 1.40 -9.18 13.81
N THR A 29 2.00 -8.19 13.19
CA THR A 29 1.91 -6.78 13.59
C THR A 29 1.04 -6.00 12.62
N ILE A 30 0.04 -5.30 13.16
CA ILE A 30 -0.81 -4.35 12.43
C ILE A 30 -0.45 -2.96 12.91
N VAL A 31 0.04 -2.13 12.02
CA VAL A 31 0.40 -0.74 12.33
C VAL A 31 -0.41 0.24 11.49
N LYS A 32 -0.84 1.34 12.11
CA LYS A 32 -1.68 2.36 11.48
C LYS A 32 -1.05 3.74 11.64
N PHE A 33 -1.02 4.47 10.54
CA PHE A 33 -0.57 5.86 10.47
C PHE A 33 -1.72 6.72 9.94
N LEU A 34 -1.77 7.96 10.41
CA LEU A 34 -2.63 9.01 9.88
C LEU A 34 -1.73 10.07 9.25
N ILE A 35 -1.88 10.27 7.95
CA ILE A 35 -1.25 11.39 7.24
C ILE A 35 -2.28 12.50 7.15
N GLN A 36 -1.91 13.67 7.65
CA GLN A 36 -2.73 14.88 7.59
C GLN A 36 -1.96 15.91 6.78
N ASP A 37 -2.68 16.63 5.95
CA ASP A 37 -2.14 17.81 5.27
C ASP A 37 -2.19 18.97 6.28
N GLU A 38 -1.05 19.24 6.94
CA GLU A 38 -0.95 20.23 8.01
C GLU A 38 -1.26 21.65 7.53
N GLU A 39 -1.06 21.96 6.24
CA GLU A 39 -1.33 23.28 5.66
C GLU A 39 -2.84 23.52 5.43
N HIS A 40 -3.64 22.47 5.27
CA HIS A 40 -5.07 22.56 4.93
C HIS A 40 -6.00 21.90 5.96
N LEU A 41 -5.49 21.53 7.12
CA LEU A 41 -6.22 20.83 8.21
C LEU A 41 -7.48 21.56 8.68
N THR A 42 -7.48 22.90 8.61
CA THR A 42 -8.60 23.73 9.04
C THR A 42 -9.71 23.82 7.99
N GLU A 43 -9.37 23.64 6.71
CA GLU A 43 -10.32 23.81 5.60
C GLU A 43 -10.86 22.48 5.08
N HIS A 44 -10.10 21.39 5.19
CA HIS A 44 -10.43 20.09 4.63
C HIS A 44 -10.02 18.92 5.55
N PRO A 45 -10.71 18.72 6.70
CA PRO A 45 -10.40 17.61 7.62
C PRO A 45 -10.60 16.21 6.97
N GLU A 46 -11.37 16.14 5.88
CA GLU A 46 -11.57 14.91 5.09
C GLU A 46 -10.34 14.49 4.30
N ARG A 47 -9.31 15.32 4.18
CA ARG A 47 -8.04 15.00 3.49
C ARG A 47 -7.07 14.18 4.34
N SER A 48 -7.51 13.65 5.47
CA SER A 48 -6.69 12.73 6.25
C SER A 48 -6.64 11.36 5.58
N LEU A 49 -5.42 10.87 5.33
CA LEU A 49 -5.19 9.54 4.76
C LEU A 49 -4.75 8.57 5.84
N LYS A 50 -5.50 7.48 5.97
CA LYS A 50 -5.14 6.38 6.86
C LYS A 50 -4.34 5.33 6.10
N LEU A 51 -3.11 5.10 6.55
CA LEU A 51 -2.27 4.00 6.08
C LEU A 51 -2.28 2.87 7.10
N THR A 52 -2.47 1.64 6.63
CA THR A 52 -2.44 0.45 7.47
C THR A 52 -1.53 -0.59 6.83
N TYR A 53 -0.52 -1.02 7.58
CA TYR A 53 0.37 -2.11 7.18
C TYR A 53 0.16 -3.31 8.09
N VAL A 54 0.37 -4.48 7.52
CA VAL A 54 0.39 -5.76 8.23
C VAL A 54 1.66 -6.48 7.84
N PHE A 55 2.43 -6.90 8.82
CA PHE A 55 3.60 -7.74 8.60
C PHE A 55 3.68 -8.86 9.63
N GLU A 56 4.26 -9.96 9.22
CA GLU A 56 4.50 -11.14 10.03
C GLU A 56 6.01 -11.38 10.12
N ALA A 57 6.56 -11.14 11.30
CA ALA A 57 7.96 -11.44 11.58
C ALA A 57 8.11 -12.92 11.93
N ARG A 58 8.95 -13.66 11.18
CA ARG A 58 9.27 -15.06 11.42
C ARG A 58 10.73 -15.20 11.81
N ASP A 59 10.99 -16.02 12.84
CA ASP A 59 12.35 -16.24 13.31
C ASP A 59 13.15 -17.02 12.24
N GLY A 60 14.20 -16.38 11.70
CA GLY A 60 15.08 -16.96 10.69
C GLY A 60 14.48 -17.09 9.29
N GLU A 61 13.29 -16.51 9.05
CA GLU A 61 12.63 -16.47 7.76
C GLU A 61 12.38 -15.03 7.32
N SER A 62 12.11 -14.86 6.02
CA SER A 62 11.72 -13.56 5.45
C SER A 62 10.41 -13.04 6.04
N THR A 63 10.34 -11.74 6.29
CA THR A 63 9.15 -11.05 6.80
C THR A 63 8.25 -10.62 5.65
N TYR A 64 7.01 -11.07 5.66
CA TYR A 64 6.01 -10.69 4.68
C TYR A 64 5.38 -9.34 5.07
N LEU A 65 5.30 -8.42 4.12
CA LEU A 65 4.68 -7.10 4.32
C LEU A 65 3.55 -6.89 3.30
N SER A 66 2.42 -6.41 3.79
CA SER A 66 1.34 -5.89 2.97
C SER A 66 0.80 -4.56 3.49
N ARG A 67 0.33 -3.72 2.59
CA ARG A 67 -0.46 -2.54 2.89
C ARG A 67 -1.94 -2.88 2.70
N VAL A 68 -2.77 -2.57 3.70
CA VAL A 68 -4.20 -2.87 3.68
C VAL A 68 -5.04 -1.64 3.34
N ALA A 69 -4.58 -0.46 3.76
CA ALA A 69 -5.23 0.81 3.46
C ALA A 69 -4.18 1.85 3.01
N PRO A 70 -4.55 2.76 2.11
CA PRO A 70 -5.87 3.08 1.57
C PRO A 70 -6.42 2.04 0.59
N TYR A 71 -5.57 1.30 -0.09
CA TYR A 71 -5.92 0.18 -0.97
C TYR A 71 -4.99 -1.00 -0.70
N PRO A 72 -5.48 -2.25 -0.86
CA PRO A 72 -4.70 -3.44 -0.58
C PRO A 72 -3.57 -3.61 -1.60
N MET A 73 -2.36 -3.92 -1.10
CA MET A 73 -1.19 -4.18 -1.92
C MET A 73 -0.22 -5.10 -1.20
N VAL A 74 0.19 -6.17 -1.85
CA VAL A 74 1.32 -6.99 -1.43
C VAL A 74 2.60 -6.20 -1.72
N LEU A 75 3.40 -5.93 -0.70
CA LEU A 75 4.65 -5.18 -0.83
C LEU A 75 5.86 -6.09 -0.96
N GLY A 76 5.73 -7.35 -0.53
CA GLY A 76 6.71 -8.40 -0.76
C GLY A 76 7.24 -9.07 0.49
N LEU A 77 8.34 -9.81 0.29
CA LEU A 77 9.12 -10.44 1.34
C LEU A 77 10.38 -9.62 1.58
N PHE A 78 10.70 -9.39 2.84
CA PHE A 78 11.85 -8.64 3.32
C PHE A 78 12.76 -9.56 4.11
N PHE A 79 14.06 -9.28 4.12
CA PHE A 79 15.03 -10.14 4.77
C PHE A 79 14.76 -10.22 6.28
N ASP A 80 14.47 -9.08 6.90
CA ASP A 80 14.19 -8.99 8.33
C ASP A 80 13.18 -7.87 8.66
N GLU A 81 12.90 -7.69 9.95
CA GLU A 81 11.99 -6.67 10.45
C GLU A 81 12.54 -5.25 10.24
N GLN A 82 13.86 -5.06 10.24
CA GLN A 82 14.46 -3.74 10.00
C GLN A 82 14.22 -3.27 8.56
N ASP A 83 14.37 -4.16 7.59
CA ASP A 83 14.08 -3.87 6.18
C ASP A 83 12.60 -3.47 5.98
N VAL A 84 11.68 -4.12 6.72
CA VAL A 84 10.26 -3.76 6.73
C VAL A 84 10.05 -2.33 7.27
N LEU A 85 10.69 -1.99 8.38
CA LEU A 85 10.59 -0.66 8.98
C LEU A 85 11.14 0.42 8.05
N ASP A 86 12.28 0.17 7.42
CA ASP A 86 12.89 1.07 6.46
C ASP A 86 11.99 1.29 5.24
N TYR A 87 11.38 0.21 4.74
CA TYR A 87 10.41 0.31 3.65
C TYR A 87 9.19 1.13 4.04
N ILE A 88 8.58 0.87 5.20
CA ILE A 88 7.44 1.63 5.71
C ILE A 88 7.80 3.11 5.83
N GLY A 89 8.98 3.45 6.36
CA GLY A 89 9.44 4.83 6.46
C GLY A 89 9.51 5.54 5.11
N LYS A 90 10.07 4.87 4.09
CA LYS A 90 10.14 5.38 2.71
C LYS A 90 8.75 5.52 2.07
N ASP A 91 7.88 4.55 2.28
CA ASP A 91 6.52 4.57 1.74
C ASP A 91 5.68 5.70 2.37
N LEU A 92 5.78 5.89 3.69
CA LEU A 92 5.18 7.03 4.40
C LEU A 92 5.63 8.38 3.84
N ALA A 93 6.93 8.54 3.57
CA ALA A 93 7.46 9.77 3.00
C ALA A 93 6.89 10.05 1.60
N LYS A 94 6.72 9.00 0.77
CA LYS A 94 6.06 9.10 -0.54
C LYS A 94 4.60 9.53 -0.41
N PHE A 95 3.85 8.92 0.49
CA PHE A 95 2.44 9.27 0.70
C PHE A 95 2.27 10.69 1.26
N ARG A 96 3.11 11.12 2.22
CA ARG A 96 3.10 12.51 2.71
C ARG A 96 3.29 13.53 1.60
N ARG A 97 4.21 13.26 0.66
CA ARG A 97 4.42 14.12 -0.51
C ARG A 97 3.24 14.03 -1.49
N ALA A 98 2.74 12.82 -1.77
CA ALA A 98 1.65 12.62 -2.71
C ALA A 98 0.34 13.28 -2.24
N CYS A 99 0.05 13.31 -0.93
CA CYS A 99 -1.14 13.93 -0.36
C CYS A 99 -1.27 15.43 -0.70
N THR A 100 -0.15 16.14 -0.94
CA THR A 100 -0.18 17.56 -1.30
C THR A 100 -0.62 17.79 -2.74
N SER A 101 -0.69 16.74 -3.58
CA SER A 101 -1.13 16.83 -4.96
C SER A 101 -2.65 16.98 -5.06
N SER A 102 -3.13 17.90 -5.90
CA SER A 102 -4.56 18.03 -6.23
C SER A 102 -5.13 16.78 -6.93
N GLN A 103 -4.28 15.91 -7.50
CA GLN A 103 -4.67 14.68 -8.17
C GLN A 103 -4.74 13.48 -7.21
N PHE A 104 -4.35 13.66 -5.94
CA PHE A 104 -4.23 12.54 -5.01
C PHE A 104 -5.56 11.81 -4.77
N GLY A 105 -6.66 12.54 -4.60
CA GLY A 105 -7.98 11.94 -4.45
C GLY A 105 -8.39 11.09 -5.67
N LYS A 106 -8.08 11.55 -6.88
CA LYS A 106 -8.33 10.79 -8.11
C LYS A 106 -7.50 9.53 -8.19
N PHE A 107 -6.22 9.58 -7.76
CA PHE A 107 -5.34 8.43 -7.67
C PHE A 107 -5.90 7.37 -6.70
N ILE A 108 -6.36 7.77 -5.52
CA ILE A 108 -6.94 6.84 -4.54
C ILE A 108 -8.19 6.17 -5.12
N SER A 109 -9.13 6.95 -5.68
CA SER A 109 -10.34 6.41 -6.30
C SER A 109 -10.02 5.39 -7.40
N LEU A 110 -9.07 5.70 -8.28
CA LEU A 110 -8.63 4.79 -9.34
C LEU A 110 -8.03 3.49 -8.78
N SER A 111 -7.27 3.58 -7.70
CA SER A 111 -6.68 2.40 -7.05
C SER A 111 -7.73 1.51 -6.38
N GLU A 112 -8.79 2.10 -5.83
CA GLU A 112 -9.94 1.39 -5.29
C GLU A 112 -10.73 0.69 -6.39
N ASP A 113 -10.97 1.38 -7.52
CA ASP A 113 -11.66 0.82 -8.70
C ASP A 113 -10.92 -0.38 -9.27
N ILE A 114 -9.58 -0.31 -9.37
CA ILE A 114 -8.75 -1.45 -9.80
C ILE A 114 -8.85 -2.61 -8.81
N SER A 115 -8.84 -2.32 -7.51
CA SER A 115 -8.98 -3.36 -6.48
C SER A 115 -10.37 -4.01 -6.51
N HIS A 116 -11.41 -3.23 -6.81
CA HIS A 116 -12.76 -3.74 -7.00
C HIS A 116 -12.83 -4.61 -8.25
N PHE A 117 -12.30 -4.12 -9.38
CA PHE A 117 -12.25 -4.88 -10.63
C PHE A 117 -11.56 -6.24 -10.45
N ASN A 118 -10.46 -6.30 -9.74
CA ASN A 118 -9.75 -7.56 -9.50
C ASN A 118 -10.60 -8.57 -8.72
N ARG A 119 -11.37 -8.13 -7.73
CA ARG A 119 -12.32 -9.00 -7.00
C ARG A 119 -13.46 -9.49 -7.89
N GLU A 120 -14.05 -8.60 -8.70
CA GLU A 120 -15.13 -8.97 -9.63
C GLU A 120 -14.64 -9.97 -10.69
N LEU A 121 -13.40 -9.82 -11.17
CA LEU A 121 -12.78 -10.76 -12.09
C LEU A 121 -12.62 -12.16 -11.46
N GLU A 122 -12.18 -12.22 -10.20
CA GLU A 122 -12.08 -13.47 -9.44
C GLU A 122 -13.46 -14.13 -9.28
N HIS A 123 -14.47 -13.39 -8.84
CA HIS A 123 -15.85 -13.88 -8.72
C HIS A 123 -16.41 -14.37 -10.05
N LEU A 124 -16.17 -13.61 -11.12
CA LEU A 124 -16.60 -14.01 -12.47
C LEU A 124 -16.02 -15.38 -12.85
N PHE A 125 -14.73 -15.58 -12.62
CA PHE A 125 -14.03 -16.80 -13.04
C PHE A 125 -14.37 -18.00 -12.15
N LEU A 126 -14.47 -17.80 -10.83
CA LEU A 126 -14.74 -18.88 -9.88
C LEU A 126 -16.22 -19.32 -9.87
N GLU A 127 -17.15 -18.42 -10.16
CA GLU A 127 -18.59 -18.66 -9.99
C GLU A 127 -19.33 -18.84 -11.31
N ARG A 128 -18.72 -18.52 -12.46
CA ARG A 128 -19.37 -18.57 -13.76
C ARG A 128 -18.52 -19.29 -14.79
N ARG A 129 -19.19 -19.89 -15.79
CA ARG A 129 -18.51 -20.40 -16.99
C ARG A 129 -18.21 -19.23 -17.90
N THR A 130 -16.94 -18.86 -17.98
CA THR A 130 -16.44 -17.81 -18.88
C THR A 130 -15.97 -18.46 -20.19
N SER A 131 -16.29 -17.85 -21.33
CA SER A 131 -15.77 -18.31 -22.62
C SER A 131 -14.37 -17.73 -22.86
N ASP A 132 -13.59 -18.40 -23.72
CA ASP A 132 -12.26 -17.93 -24.12
C ASP A 132 -12.33 -16.54 -24.77
N GLU A 133 -13.35 -16.27 -25.58
CA GLU A 133 -13.55 -14.96 -26.21
C GLU A 133 -13.76 -13.85 -25.18
N SER A 134 -14.52 -14.14 -24.10
CA SER A 134 -14.73 -13.18 -23.01
C SER A 134 -13.45 -12.86 -22.26
N LEU A 135 -12.63 -13.88 -21.99
CA LEU A 135 -11.33 -13.69 -21.33
C LEU A 135 -10.34 -12.95 -22.23
N GLN A 136 -10.27 -13.26 -23.53
CA GLN A 136 -9.45 -12.55 -24.51
C GLN A 136 -9.87 -11.08 -24.65
N TYR A 137 -11.17 -10.79 -24.59
CA TYR A 137 -11.67 -9.42 -24.59
C TYR A 137 -11.19 -8.64 -23.35
N LEU A 138 -11.24 -9.24 -22.16
CA LEU A 138 -10.73 -8.61 -20.93
C LEU A 138 -9.21 -8.41 -21.01
N ASP A 139 -8.46 -9.43 -21.43
CA ASP A 139 -7.01 -9.37 -21.59
C ASP A 139 -6.60 -8.21 -22.53
N SER A 140 -7.25 -8.12 -23.69
CA SER A 140 -7.00 -7.01 -24.64
C SER A 140 -7.23 -5.62 -24.03
N ASN A 141 -8.23 -5.45 -23.14
CA ASN A 141 -8.46 -4.17 -22.50
C ASN A 141 -7.47 -3.90 -21.37
N VAL A 142 -7.03 -4.92 -20.62
CA VAL A 142 -5.95 -4.80 -19.63
C VAL A 142 -4.64 -4.37 -20.31
N ASN A 143 -4.31 -4.96 -21.45
CA ASN A 143 -3.12 -4.59 -22.22
C ASN A 143 -3.18 -3.13 -22.69
N LYS A 144 -4.33 -2.63 -23.14
CA LYS A 144 -4.50 -1.20 -23.49
C LYS A 144 -4.32 -0.28 -22.28
N LEU A 145 -4.79 -0.69 -21.11
CA LEU A 145 -4.56 0.09 -19.88
C LEU A 145 -3.07 0.11 -19.50
N GLN A 146 -2.36 -1.01 -19.71
CA GLN A 146 -0.92 -1.07 -19.46
C GLN A 146 -0.14 -0.16 -20.44
N GLU A 147 -0.48 -0.20 -21.73
CA GLU A 147 0.11 0.68 -22.75
C GLU A 147 -0.12 2.17 -22.41
N ALA A 148 -1.34 2.52 -22.00
CA ALA A 148 -1.66 3.89 -21.58
C ALA A 148 -0.84 4.31 -20.35
N LEU A 149 -0.67 3.41 -19.36
CA LEU A 149 0.15 3.68 -18.19
C LEU A 149 1.62 3.90 -18.56
N ASP A 150 2.16 3.10 -19.48
CA ASP A 150 3.54 3.22 -19.92
C ASP A 150 3.77 4.53 -20.71
N GLN A 151 2.83 4.92 -21.57
CA GLN A 151 2.87 6.22 -22.24
C GLN A 151 2.85 7.38 -21.23
N ILE A 152 1.96 7.34 -20.23
CA ILE A 152 1.91 8.38 -19.19
C ILE A 152 3.22 8.46 -18.42
N LYS A 153 3.89 7.33 -18.14
CA LYS A 153 5.20 7.31 -17.48
C LYS A 153 6.29 8.00 -18.32
N GLU A 154 6.28 7.81 -19.64
CA GLU A 154 7.26 8.45 -20.53
C GLU A 154 7.04 9.97 -20.61
N GLU A 155 5.78 10.41 -20.59
CA GLU A 155 5.40 11.82 -20.68
C GLU A 155 5.50 12.57 -19.33
N SER A 156 5.53 11.84 -18.21
CA SER A 156 5.50 12.41 -16.86
C SER A 156 6.89 12.52 -16.25
N PRO A 157 7.30 13.71 -15.79
CA PRO A 157 8.59 13.87 -15.11
C PRO A 157 8.59 13.15 -13.75
N LEU A 158 9.75 12.65 -13.34
CA LEU A 158 9.92 12.09 -12.01
C LEU A 158 9.78 13.18 -10.95
N THR A 159 8.91 12.96 -9.97
CA THR A 159 8.74 13.86 -8.81
C THR A 159 9.75 13.55 -7.69
N ILE A 160 10.46 12.43 -7.79
CA ILE A 160 11.43 11.97 -6.80
C ILE A 160 12.66 11.48 -7.58
N GLU A 161 13.81 12.09 -7.35
CA GLU A 161 15.08 11.47 -7.72
C GLU A 161 15.19 10.12 -7.00
N LYS A 162 15.63 9.08 -7.71
CA LYS A 162 15.79 7.74 -7.12
C LYS A 162 16.72 7.86 -5.92
N LEU A 163 16.17 7.69 -4.73
CA LEU A 163 16.91 7.52 -3.47
C LEU A 163 17.56 6.13 -3.46
#